data_bb200707de1851c9982683aad352ae2a
#
_entry.id   bb200707de1851c9982683aad352ae2a
#
_cell.length_a   1.000
_cell.length_b   1.000
_cell.length_c   1.000
_cell.angle_alpha   90.00
_cell.angle_beta   90.00
_cell.angle_gamma   90.00
#
_symmetry.space_group_name_H-M   'P 1'
#
loop_
_entity.id
_entity.type
_entity.pdbx_description
1 polymer ?
#
loop_
_entity_poly.entity_id
_entity_poly.type
_entity_poly.pdbx_seq_one_letter_code
_entity_poly.pdbx_strand_id
1 'polypeptide(L)'
;MSILSASTSVAKNDEEKSALQAWYWYDWANQAFALTVLTVVVPALTASMYNTATGTQTGDSFYALVLGVSSLFVAVISPVLGAIADRIEIKKKILWAYTIVGVIFTAMMGLAPFLGEGTDYMFLAVCLVIGNIGFAGGNVIYYAFMPYVTSKEDADHVSSWGYAYGFMGGSTILIVHLGLGLTFGFTPNILAFIFVSSALWWLGWGYQLFLKTPEPKLPDPKEYDSAFAAIRDGMSEVIHSFREIKKYRSLSVFLVSYLLFFDGVNTIGGVASAYGESVLRLSQTMNFVLLLMVNIVAIPMTILGGRAARRFGTKPVLTTALGVYCVTTGASGDDGQLLGEREQGTDLPRRLGGPQARQGRAASSRHQDPC
;
A
#
# COMPACT_ATOMS: atom_id res chain seq x y z
N MET A 1 -30.18 -11.59 1.47
CA MET A 1 -29.04 -12.46 1.19
C MET A 1 -27.88 -11.93 2.00
N SER A 2 -27.25 -12.74 2.86
CA SER A 2 -26.12 -12.25 3.67
C SER A 2 -24.90 -11.99 2.77
N ILE A 3 -24.00 -11.11 3.22
CA ILE A 3 -22.73 -10.81 2.49
C ILE A 3 -21.97 -12.12 2.21
N LEU A 4 -21.92 -13.01 3.20
CA LEU A 4 -21.32 -14.33 3.09
C LEU A 4 -21.93 -15.21 2.01
N SER A 5 -23.26 -15.25 1.89
CA SER A 5 -23.93 -16.04 0.86
C SER A 5 -23.77 -15.45 -0.54
N ALA A 6 -23.60 -14.12 -0.65
CA ALA A 6 -23.36 -13.47 -1.92
C ALA A 6 -21.91 -13.69 -2.41
N SER A 7 -20.93 -13.59 -1.52
CA SER A 7 -19.51 -13.74 -1.87
C SER A 7 -19.14 -15.16 -2.29
N THR A 8 -19.78 -16.17 -1.68
CA THR A 8 -19.52 -17.59 -1.94
C THR A 8 -20.54 -18.25 -2.87
N SER A 9 -21.34 -17.47 -3.59
CA SER A 9 -22.41 -17.99 -4.46
C SER A 9 -21.94 -18.83 -5.64
N VAL A 10 -20.65 -18.79 -5.96
CA VAL A 10 -20.01 -19.54 -7.05
C VAL A 10 -19.48 -20.91 -6.62
N ALA A 11 -19.38 -21.18 -5.33
CA ALA A 11 -18.92 -22.47 -4.80
C ALA A 11 -20.00 -23.55 -5.02
N LYS A 12 -19.58 -24.72 -5.45
CA LYS A 12 -20.44 -25.84 -5.83
C LYS A 12 -20.81 -26.75 -4.64
N ASN A 13 -19.95 -26.76 -3.61
CA ASN A 13 -20.11 -27.58 -2.42
C ASN A 13 -19.59 -26.84 -1.17
N ASP A 14 -19.82 -27.41 0.01
CA ASP A 14 -19.43 -26.78 1.28
C ASP A 14 -17.93 -26.72 1.49
N GLU A 15 -17.17 -27.63 0.92
CA GLU A 15 -15.70 -27.65 0.98
C GLU A 15 -15.11 -26.48 0.16
N GLU A 16 -15.53 -26.33 -1.10
CA GLU A 16 -15.16 -25.20 -1.96
C GLU A 16 -15.58 -23.87 -1.33
N LYS A 17 -16.77 -23.81 -0.73
CA LYS A 17 -17.26 -22.63 -0.02
C LYS A 17 -16.37 -22.26 1.17
N SER A 18 -15.95 -23.28 1.93
CA SER A 18 -15.07 -23.07 3.09
C SER A 18 -13.67 -22.61 2.67
N ALA A 19 -13.11 -23.21 1.60
CA ALA A 19 -11.81 -22.82 1.05
C ALA A 19 -11.84 -21.39 0.47
N LEU A 20 -12.87 -21.06 -0.31
CA LEU A 20 -13.07 -19.74 -0.87
C LEU A 20 -13.25 -18.66 0.21
N GLN A 21 -14.03 -18.96 1.23
CA GLN A 21 -14.22 -18.08 2.36
C GLN A 21 -12.92 -17.86 3.14
N ALA A 22 -12.12 -18.91 3.33
CA ALA A 22 -10.82 -18.81 3.99
C ALA A 22 -9.82 -17.97 3.16
N TRP A 23 -9.90 -18.02 1.83
CA TRP A 23 -9.14 -17.19 0.93
C TRP A 23 -9.52 -15.71 1.10
N TYR A 24 -10.81 -15.34 1.19
CA TYR A 24 -11.25 -13.98 1.51
C TYR A 24 -10.80 -13.49 2.88
N TRP A 25 -10.82 -14.38 3.90
CA TRP A 25 -10.36 -14.02 5.24
C TRP A 25 -8.87 -13.73 5.32
N TYR A 26 -8.07 -14.29 4.41
CA TYR A 26 -6.66 -13.96 4.33
C TYR A 26 -6.44 -12.50 3.87
N ASP A 27 -7.20 -12.04 2.89
CA ASP A 27 -7.14 -10.65 2.41
C ASP A 27 -7.66 -9.66 3.46
N TRP A 28 -8.79 -10.01 4.11
CA TRP A 28 -9.27 -9.29 5.30
C TRP A 28 -8.18 -9.14 6.36
N ALA A 29 -7.40 -10.18 6.59
CA ALA A 29 -6.38 -10.24 7.63
C ALA A 29 -5.17 -9.36 7.31
N ASN A 30 -4.57 -9.53 6.13
CA ASN A 30 -3.31 -8.89 5.78
C ASN A 30 -3.43 -7.39 5.51
N GLN A 31 -4.63 -6.89 5.25
CA GLN A 31 -4.90 -5.47 5.09
C GLN A 31 -4.68 -4.66 6.40
N ALA A 32 -4.61 -5.30 7.54
CA ALA A 32 -4.13 -4.65 8.77
C ALA A 32 -2.70 -4.10 8.62
N PHE A 33 -1.82 -4.89 7.98
CA PHE A 33 -0.48 -4.43 7.66
C PHE A 33 -0.50 -3.35 6.57
N ALA A 34 -1.19 -3.60 5.45
CA ALA A 34 -1.19 -2.66 4.32
C ALA A 34 -1.73 -1.28 4.71
N LEU A 35 -2.90 -1.22 5.33
CA LEU A 35 -3.57 0.04 5.58
C LEU A 35 -3.07 0.72 6.86
N THR A 36 -3.11 0.04 8.01
CA THR A 36 -2.72 0.65 9.28
C THR A 36 -1.21 0.85 9.38
N VAL A 37 -0.43 -0.21 9.14
CA VAL A 37 1.01 -0.18 9.36
C VAL A 37 1.71 0.57 8.24
N LEU A 38 1.59 0.08 7.00
CA LEU A 38 2.38 0.56 5.87
C LEU A 38 1.92 1.93 5.37
N THR A 39 0.60 2.23 5.40
CA THR A 39 0.08 3.47 4.80
C THR A 39 -0.11 4.59 5.83
N VAL A 40 -0.45 4.27 7.09
CA VAL A 40 -0.82 5.31 8.08
C VAL A 40 0.26 5.52 9.14
N VAL A 41 0.67 4.46 9.85
CA VAL A 41 1.49 4.62 11.07
C VAL A 41 2.98 4.74 10.75
N VAL A 42 3.53 3.81 9.97
CA VAL A 42 4.98 3.74 9.75
C VAL A 42 5.54 4.94 9.00
N PRO A 43 4.88 5.51 7.96
CA PRO A 43 5.42 6.70 7.30
C PRO A 43 5.64 7.86 8.28
N ALA A 44 4.61 8.21 9.04
CA ALA A 44 4.66 9.31 10.00
C ALA A 44 5.66 9.04 11.14
N LEU A 45 5.66 7.81 11.66
CA LEU A 45 6.55 7.41 12.76
C LEU A 45 8.02 7.42 12.33
N THR A 46 8.33 6.83 11.16
CA THR A 46 9.69 6.81 10.61
C THR A 46 10.21 8.22 10.35
N ALA A 47 9.38 9.07 9.73
CA ALA A 47 9.75 10.46 9.46
C ALA A 47 10.02 11.22 10.76
N SER A 48 9.17 11.09 11.77
CA SER A 48 9.33 11.74 13.07
C SER A 48 10.61 11.29 13.78
N MET A 49 10.84 9.98 13.91
CA MET A 49 12.02 9.42 14.58
C MET A 49 13.31 9.82 13.86
N TYR A 50 13.34 9.70 12.52
CA TYR A 50 14.50 10.08 11.71
C TYR A 50 14.84 11.56 11.84
N ASN A 51 13.82 12.44 11.72
CA ASN A 51 14.01 13.87 11.82
C ASN A 51 14.51 14.30 13.22
N THR A 52 14.01 13.66 14.26
CA THR A 52 14.46 13.89 15.65
C THR A 52 15.92 13.48 15.81
N ALA A 53 16.28 12.28 15.37
CA ALA A 53 17.63 11.74 15.54
C ALA A 53 18.69 12.44 14.70
N THR A 54 18.33 12.95 13.51
CA THR A 54 19.31 13.57 12.57
C THR A 54 19.29 15.10 12.58
N GLY A 55 18.27 15.71 13.17
CA GLY A 55 18.05 17.16 13.12
C GLY A 55 17.66 17.68 11.73
N THR A 56 17.22 16.79 10.82
CA THR A 56 16.83 17.13 9.44
C THR A 56 15.30 17.06 9.28
N GLN A 57 14.82 17.44 8.08
CA GLN A 57 13.39 17.28 7.68
C GLN A 57 13.27 16.37 6.47
N THR A 58 14.10 15.31 6.39
CA THR A 58 14.17 14.39 5.25
C THR A 58 13.65 12.98 5.59
N GLY A 59 12.92 12.82 6.67
CA GLY A 59 12.40 11.53 7.15
C GLY A 59 11.45 10.86 6.18
N ASP A 60 10.64 11.63 5.42
CA ASP A 60 9.78 11.07 4.36
C ASP A 60 10.60 10.45 3.23
N SER A 61 11.71 11.10 2.84
CA SER A 61 12.64 10.56 1.84
C SER A 61 13.34 9.30 2.35
N PHE A 62 13.68 9.26 3.64
CA PHE A 62 14.24 8.06 4.27
C PHE A 62 13.22 6.91 4.26
N TYR A 63 11.96 7.16 4.64
CA TYR A 63 10.89 6.16 4.55
C TYR A 63 10.73 5.63 3.11
N ALA A 64 10.68 6.53 2.12
CA ALA A 64 10.55 6.16 0.71
C ALA A 64 11.74 5.30 0.25
N LEU A 65 12.97 5.60 0.69
CA LEU A 65 14.16 4.79 0.42
C LEU A 65 14.03 3.38 1.02
N VAL A 66 13.64 3.28 2.29
CA VAL A 66 13.47 2.00 2.99
C VAL A 66 12.41 1.13 2.29
N LEU A 67 11.28 1.73 1.92
CA LEU A 67 10.22 1.05 1.19
C LEU A 67 10.69 0.63 -0.22
N GLY A 68 11.43 1.48 -0.92
CA GLY A 68 12.02 1.19 -2.23
C GLY A 68 12.99 0.01 -2.18
N VAL A 69 13.88 -0.03 -1.18
CA VAL A 69 14.79 -1.17 -0.95
C VAL A 69 14.00 -2.46 -0.72
N SER A 70 12.98 -2.42 0.13
CA SER A 70 12.12 -3.56 0.39
C SER A 70 11.43 -4.06 -0.89
N SER A 71 10.87 -3.14 -1.67
CA SER A 71 10.18 -3.45 -2.93
C SER A 71 11.12 -4.05 -3.98
N LEU A 72 12.39 -3.60 -4.02
CA LEU A 72 13.42 -4.17 -4.89
C LEU A 72 13.70 -5.64 -4.54
N PHE A 73 13.84 -5.96 -3.25
CA PHE A 73 13.98 -7.36 -2.81
C PHE A 73 12.80 -8.22 -3.25
N VAL A 74 11.58 -7.74 -3.05
CA VAL A 74 10.37 -8.44 -3.49
C VAL A 74 10.35 -8.63 -5.01
N ALA A 75 10.67 -7.59 -5.78
CA ALA A 75 10.68 -7.65 -7.25
C ALA A 75 11.68 -8.68 -7.79
N VAL A 76 12.83 -8.86 -7.14
CA VAL A 76 13.86 -9.84 -7.54
C VAL A 76 13.48 -11.26 -7.11
N ILE A 77 12.96 -11.43 -5.90
CA ILE A 77 12.69 -12.75 -5.32
C ILE A 77 11.37 -13.34 -5.82
N SER A 78 10.32 -12.52 -6.04
CA SER A 78 8.98 -13.00 -6.37
C SER A 78 8.90 -13.85 -7.64
N PRO A 79 9.54 -13.50 -8.78
CA PRO A 79 9.49 -14.33 -9.98
C PRO A 79 10.11 -15.72 -9.77
N VAL A 80 11.20 -15.79 -9.00
CA VAL A 80 11.88 -17.05 -8.69
C VAL A 80 11.01 -17.94 -7.82
N LEU A 81 10.42 -17.36 -6.78
CA LEU A 81 9.51 -18.10 -5.89
C LEU A 81 8.23 -18.53 -6.59
N GLY A 82 7.69 -17.67 -7.47
CA GLY A 82 6.57 -18.04 -8.33
C GLY A 82 6.89 -19.26 -9.19
N ALA A 83 8.03 -19.23 -9.89
CA ALA A 83 8.48 -20.35 -10.73
C ALA A 83 8.70 -21.64 -9.92
N ILE A 84 9.22 -21.56 -8.70
CA ILE A 84 9.36 -22.71 -7.80
C ILE A 84 7.98 -23.20 -7.35
N ALA A 85 7.12 -22.31 -6.90
CA ALA A 85 5.79 -22.63 -6.41
C ALA A 85 4.88 -23.25 -7.49
N ASP A 86 5.15 -22.97 -8.77
CA ASP A 86 4.42 -23.57 -9.89
C ASP A 86 4.91 -24.99 -10.26
N ARG A 87 5.99 -25.46 -9.65
CA ARG A 87 6.59 -26.78 -9.93
C ARG A 87 6.59 -27.73 -8.74
N ILE A 88 6.47 -27.21 -7.53
CA ILE A 88 6.49 -27.99 -6.29
C ILE A 88 5.21 -27.72 -5.52
N GLU A 89 4.61 -28.75 -4.94
CA GLU A 89 3.40 -28.65 -4.11
C GLU A 89 3.74 -28.11 -2.70
N ILE A 90 4.23 -26.86 -2.63
CA ILE A 90 4.62 -26.18 -1.39
C ILE A 90 4.09 -24.75 -1.28
N LYS A 91 3.12 -24.36 -2.13
CA LYS A 91 2.58 -22.98 -2.14
C LYS A 91 2.11 -22.55 -0.76
N LYS A 92 1.39 -23.41 -0.07
CA LYS A 92 0.88 -23.16 1.28
C LYS A 92 1.99 -22.99 2.31
N LYS A 93 3.04 -23.81 2.24
CA LYS A 93 4.21 -23.71 3.13
C LYS A 93 4.97 -22.41 2.92
N ILE A 94 5.16 -22.01 1.66
CA ILE A 94 5.82 -20.73 1.32
C ILE A 94 4.98 -19.56 1.82
N LEU A 95 3.67 -19.56 1.56
CA LEU A 95 2.77 -18.50 2.04
C LEU A 95 2.80 -18.41 3.57
N TRP A 96 2.80 -19.56 4.27
CA TRP A 96 2.90 -19.61 5.72
C TRP A 96 4.19 -18.99 6.23
N ALA A 97 5.33 -19.32 5.63
CA ALA A 97 6.63 -18.75 6.00
C ALA A 97 6.64 -17.22 5.84
N TYR A 98 6.15 -16.71 4.71
CA TYR A 98 6.01 -15.26 4.49
C TYR A 98 5.08 -14.61 5.51
N THR A 99 3.93 -15.23 5.78
CA THR A 99 2.96 -14.71 6.76
C THR A 99 3.59 -14.63 8.15
N ILE A 100 4.29 -15.67 8.59
CA ILE A 100 4.95 -15.67 9.92
C ILE A 100 6.05 -14.62 9.99
N VAL A 101 6.89 -14.48 8.95
CA VAL A 101 7.90 -13.44 8.89
C VAL A 101 7.23 -12.06 8.96
N GLY A 102 6.21 -11.81 8.14
CA GLY A 102 5.47 -10.56 8.15
C GLY A 102 4.88 -10.24 9.54
N VAL A 103 4.21 -11.20 10.17
CA VAL A 103 3.59 -11.07 11.49
C VAL A 103 4.63 -10.77 12.58
N ILE A 104 5.73 -11.53 12.63
CA ILE A 104 6.77 -11.33 13.65
C ILE A 104 7.37 -9.93 13.54
N PHE A 105 7.79 -9.52 12.35
CA PHE A 105 8.42 -8.21 12.17
C PHE A 105 7.42 -7.06 12.29
N THR A 106 6.14 -7.26 11.98
CA THR A 106 5.08 -6.30 12.32
C THR A 106 4.97 -6.11 13.84
N ALA A 107 4.92 -7.20 14.59
CA ALA A 107 4.87 -7.11 16.06
C ALA A 107 6.14 -6.46 16.66
N MET A 108 7.32 -6.78 16.11
CA MET A 108 8.60 -6.21 16.53
C MET A 108 8.68 -4.70 16.30
N MET A 109 8.04 -4.14 15.26
CA MET A 109 7.96 -2.68 15.08
C MET A 109 7.40 -1.96 16.30
N GLY A 110 6.58 -2.63 17.10
CA GLY A 110 6.04 -2.10 18.36
C GLY A 110 7.09 -1.82 19.43
N LEU A 111 8.31 -2.32 19.29
CA LEU A 111 9.42 -2.05 20.20
C LEU A 111 10.15 -0.75 19.85
N ALA A 112 10.08 -0.29 18.59
CA ALA A 112 10.80 0.90 18.12
C ALA A 112 10.57 2.14 19.01
N PRO A 113 9.34 2.48 19.44
CA PRO A 113 9.10 3.67 20.27
C PRO A 113 9.73 3.65 21.66
N PHE A 114 10.29 2.50 22.10
CA PHE A 114 10.96 2.34 23.39
C PHE A 114 12.48 2.32 23.29
N LEU A 115 13.03 2.38 22.07
CA LEU A 115 14.46 2.42 21.83
C LEU A 115 14.97 3.87 21.89
N GLY A 116 16.28 4.02 22.14
CA GLY A 116 16.91 5.33 22.18
C GLY A 116 17.05 5.95 20.76
N GLU A 117 17.17 7.29 20.72
CA GLU A 117 17.36 8.06 19.51
C GLU A 117 18.48 7.50 18.63
N GLY A 118 18.22 7.39 17.34
CA GLY A 118 19.14 6.80 16.36
C GLY A 118 19.03 5.28 16.23
N THR A 119 18.69 4.55 17.29
CA THR A 119 18.43 3.11 17.23
C THR A 119 16.99 2.82 16.84
N ASP A 120 16.05 3.67 17.24
CA ASP A 120 14.61 3.55 17.03
C ASP A 120 14.22 3.51 15.54
N TYR A 121 14.60 4.52 14.75
CA TYR A 121 14.26 4.57 13.32
C TYR A 121 14.99 3.51 12.50
N MET A 122 16.24 3.16 12.87
CA MET A 122 16.99 2.09 12.19
C MET A 122 16.36 0.73 12.45
N PHE A 123 15.97 0.45 13.69
CA PHE A 123 15.27 -0.78 14.05
C PHE A 123 13.91 -0.87 13.33
N LEU A 124 13.15 0.23 13.33
CA LEU A 124 11.87 0.31 12.61
C LEU A 124 12.06 0.05 11.12
N ALA A 125 13.10 0.65 10.50
CA ALA A 125 13.41 0.46 9.09
C ALA A 125 13.75 -1.00 8.74
N VAL A 126 14.57 -1.67 9.56
CA VAL A 126 14.90 -3.08 9.36
C VAL A 126 13.65 -3.95 9.49
N CYS A 127 12.84 -3.73 10.53
CA CYS A 127 11.58 -4.45 10.72
C CYS A 127 10.60 -4.19 9.56
N LEU A 128 10.55 -2.96 9.04
CA LEU A 128 9.72 -2.61 7.88
C LEU A 128 10.16 -3.35 6.62
N VAL A 129 11.46 -3.37 6.31
CA VAL A 129 11.97 -4.09 5.13
C VAL A 129 11.57 -5.56 5.18
N ILE A 130 11.85 -6.22 6.30
CA ILE A 130 11.59 -7.67 6.43
C ILE A 130 10.08 -7.94 6.52
N GLY A 131 9.33 -7.14 7.27
CA GLY A 131 7.87 -7.24 7.38
C GLY A 131 7.17 -7.05 6.03
N ASN A 132 7.62 -6.07 5.23
CA ASN A 132 7.07 -5.83 3.90
C ASN A 132 7.47 -6.92 2.88
N ILE A 133 8.66 -7.52 3.00
CA ILE A 133 9.01 -8.72 2.22
C ILE A 133 8.04 -9.85 2.57
N GLY A 134 7.72 -10.04 3.86
CA GLY A 134 6.71 -11.00 4.32
C GLY A 134 5.33 -10.72 3.73
N PHE A 135 4.90 -9.48 3.73
CA PHE A 135 3.60 -9.07 3.19
C PHE A 135 3.54 -9.17 1.65
N ALA A 136 4.43 -8.49 0.95
CA ALA A 136 4.39 -8.40 -0.50
C ALA A 136 4.76 -9.73 -1.17
N GLY A 137 5.77 -10.46 -0.65
CA GLY A 137 6.12 -11.80 -1.12
C GLY A 137 5.00 -12.80 -0.84
N GLY A 138 4.35 -12.71 0.33
CA GLY A 138 3.17 -13.49 0.67
C GLY A 138 2.02 -13.26 -0.30
N ASN A 139 1.75 -12.01 -0.67
CA ASN A 139 0.69 -11.67 -1.61
C ASN A 139 0.89 -12.27 -3.00
N VAL A 140 2.13 -12.36 -3.49
CA VAL A 140 2.41 -13.04 -4.77
C VAL A 140 1.93 -14.50 -4.74
N ILE A 141 2.24 -15.22 -3.67
CA ILE A 141 1.81 -16.61 -3.50
C ILE A 141 0.30 -16.70 -3.21
N TYR A 142 -0.26 -15.79 -2.42
CA TYR A 142 -1.70 -15.72 -2.14
C TYR A 142 -2.53 -15.56 -3.41
N TYR A 143 -2.16 -14.66 -4.32
CA TYR A 143 -2.85 -14.52 -5.60
C TYR A 143 -2.66 -15.74 -6.51
N ALA A 144 -1.53 -16.46 -6.40
CA ALA A 144 -1.32 -17.70 -7.12
C ALA A 144 -2.22 -18.88 -6.64
N PHE A 145 -2.91 -18.74 -5.49
CA PHE A 145 -3.95 -19.69 -5.06
C PHE A 145 -5.28 -19.51 -5.80
N MET A 146 -5.55 -18.34 -6.37
CA MET A 146 -6.85 -18.02 -6.96
C MET A 146 -7.34 -19.06 -8.00
N PRO A 147 -6.51 -19.57 -8.94
CA PRO A 147 -6.96 -20.59 -9.91
C PRO A 147 -7.36 -21.94 -9.29
N TYR A 148 -7.02 -22.18 -8.01
CA TYR A 148 -7.35 -23.40 -7.29
C TYR A 148 -8.59 -23.26 -6.39
N VAL A 149 -9.03 -22.04 -6.12
CA VAL A 149 -10.21 -21.77 -5.32
C VAL A 149 -11.40 -21.30 -6.15
N THR A 150 -11.21 -21.03 -7.45
CA THR A 150 -12.29 -20.63 -8.36
C THR A 150 -12.04 -21.04 -9.81
N SER A 151 -13.10 -21.06 -10.63
CA SER A 151 -13.02 -21.25 -12.08
C SER A 151 -12.60 -19.95 -12.79
N LYS A 152 -12.17 -20.05 -14.05
CA LYS A 152 -11.85 -18.87 -14.87
C LYS A 152 -13.06 -17.97 -15.09
N GLU A 153 -14.24 -18.56 -15.22
CA GLU A 153 -15.51 -17.87 -15.45
C GLU A 153 -15.93 -17.02 -14.26
N ASP A 154 -15.55 -17.42 -13.05
CA ASP A 154 -15.90 -16.78 -11.79
C ASP A 154 -14.76 -15.92 -11.21
N ALA A 155 -13.61 -15.86 -11.88
CA ALA A 155 -12.41 -15.15 -11.41
C ALA A 155 -12.68 -13.66 -11.09
N ASP A 156 -13.44 -12.95 -11.93
CA ASP A 156 -13.79 -11.54 -11.70
C ASP A 156 -14.66 -11.37 -10.44
N HIS A 157 -15.58 -12.30 -10.19
CA HIS A 157 -16.41 -12.29 -9.00
C HIS A 157 -15.57 -12.54 -7.75
N VAL A 158 -14.75 -13.57 -7.76
CA VAL A 158 -13.92 -13.96 -6.61
C VAL A 158 -12.89 -12.88 -6.30
N SER A 159 -12.19 -12.37 -7.31
CA SER A 159 -11.23 -11.28 -7.13
C SER A 159 -11.88 -10.03 -6.52
N SER A 160 -13.03 -9.60 -7.04
CA SER A 160 -13.72 -8.41 -6.53
C SER A 160 -14.18 -8.57 -5.08
N TRP A 161 -14.66 -9.74 -4.69
CA TRP A 161 -15.00 -10.01 -3.30
C TRP A 161 -13.77 -10.11 -2.40
N GLY A 162 -12.65 -10.68 -2.88
CA GLY A 162 -11.37 -10.69 -2.15
C GLY A 162 -10.96 -9.27 -1.77
N TYR A 163 -10.84 -8.37 -2.75
CA TYR A 163 -10.54 -6.96 -2.50
C TYR A 163 -11.56 -6.28 -1.57
N ALA A 164 -12.86 -6.56 -1.72
CA ALA A 164 -13.87 -6.01 -0.82
C ALA A 164 -13.68 -6.47 0.63
N TYR A 165 -13.34 -7.75 0.85
CA TYR A 165 -13.00 -8.26 2.19
C TYR A 165 -11.73 -7.58 2.72
N GLY A 166 -10.71 -7.38 1.89
CA GLY A 166 -9.51 -6.63 2.24
C GLY A 166 -9.83 -5.22 2.71
N PHE A 167 -10.56 -4.43 1.93
CA PHE A 167 -10.99 -3.08 2.32
C PHE A 167 -11.83 -3.07 3.59
N MET A 168 -12.74 -4.01 3.78
CA MET A 168 -13.53 -4.13 5.02
C MET A 168 -12.63 -4.43 6.22
N GLY A 169 -11.71 -5.40 6.11
CA GLY A 169 -10.80 -5.79 7.18
C GLY A 169 -9.86 -4.66 7.58
N GLY A 170 -9.20 -4.05 6.59
CA GLY A 170 -8.30 -2.92 6.80
C GLY A 170 -9.00 -1.72 7.42
N SER A 171 -10.18 -1.35 6.91
CA SER A 171 -10.96 -0.24 7.47
C SER A 171 -11.41 -0.51 8.90
N THR A 172 -11.84 -1.74 9.21
CA THR A 172 -12.30 -2.11 10.55
C THR A 172 -11.20 -1.93 11.58
N ILE A 173 -10.01 -2.47 11.35
CA ILE A 173 -8.89 -2.36 12.29
C ILE A 173 -8.34 -0.94 12.34
N LEU A 174 -8.31 -0.23 11.21
CA LEU A 174 -7.85 1.17 11.16
C LEU A 174 -8.76 2.09 11.98
N ILE A 175 -10.09 1.92 11.92
CA ILE A 175 -11.04 2.69 12.75
C ILE A 175 -10.72 2.52 14.23
N VAL A 176 -10.46 1.28 14.66
CA VAL A 176 -10.09 1.00 16.07
C VAL A 176 -8.78 1.70 16.42
N HIS A 177 -7.76 1.58 15.59
CA HIS A 177 -6.44 2.15 15.83
C HIS A 177 -6.45 3.68 15.84
N LEU A 178 -7.14 4.30 14.88
CA LEU A 178 -7.31 5.76 14.86
C LEU A 178 -8.13 6.25 16.05
N GLY A 179 -9.20 5.54 16.41
CA GLY A 179 -9.99 5.86 17.60
C GLY A 179 -9.15 5.86 18.87
N LEU A 180 -8.29 4.85 19.06
CA LEU A 180 -7.36 4.79 20.20
C LEU A 180 -6.32 5.92 20.13
N GLY A 181 -5.69 6.14 18.98
CA GLY A 181 -4.68 7.18 18.81
C GLY A 181 -5.22 8.59 19.02
N LEU A 182 -6.43 8.88 18.54
CA LEU A 182 -7.06 10.17 18.70
C LEU A 182 -7.55 10.43 20.14
N THR A 183 -7.95 9.37 20.86
CA THR A 183 -8.47 9.48 22.24
C THR A 183 -7.36 9.55 23.26
N PHE A 184 -6.32 8.72 23.13
CA PHE A 184 -5.25 8.55 24.13
C PHE A 184 -3.90 9.13 23.68
N GLY A 185 -3.82 9.68 22.45
CA GLY A 185 -2.58 10.08 21.81
C GLY A 185 -1.81 8.88 21.23
N PHE A 186 -0.93 9.14 20.26
CA PHE A 186 -0.03 8.15 19.68
C PHE A 186 1.21 7.95 20.59
N THR A 187 0.97 7.63 21.84
CA THR A 187 2.03 7.33 22.81
C THR A 187 2.78 6.04 22.45
N PRO A 188 4.01 5.82 22.96
CA PRO A 188 4.77 4.58 22.74
C PRO A 188 3.94 3.31 23.00
N ASN A 189 3.15 3.28 24.07
CA ASN A 189 2.29 2.15 24.40
C ASN A 189 1.16 1.92 23.41
N ILE A 190 0.52 3.00 22.93
CA ILE A 190 -0.53 2.92 21.90
C ILE A 190 0.07 2.47 20.56
N LEU A 191 1.24 2.97 20.17
CA LEU A 191 1.94 2.52 18.97
C LEU A 191 2.31 1.04 19.05
N ALA A 192 2.85 0.59 20.18
CA ALA A 192 3.13 -0.83 20.40
C ALA A 192 1.86 -1.69 20.29
N PHE A 193 0.75 -1.24 20.91
CA PHE A 193 -0.54 -1.92 20.78
C PHE A 193 -1.01 -2.01 19.32
N ILE A 194 -0.88 -0.94 18.54
CA ILE A 194 -1.26 -0.90 17.12
C ILE A 194 -0.48 -1.96 16.33
N PHE A 195 0.83 -2.04 16.50
CA PHE A 195 1.66 -3.00 15.78
C PHE A 195 1.36 -4.45 16.19
N VAL A 196 1.30 -4.71 17.50
CA VAL A 196 1.02 -6.06 18.01
C VAL A 196 -0.39 -6.53 17.63
N SER A 197 -1.40 -5.67 17.78
CA SER A 197 -2.77 -6.03 17.42
C SER A 197 -2.95 -6.21 15.89
N SER A 198 -2.24 -5.44 15.06
CA SER A 198 -2.20 -5.66 13.59
C SER A 198 -1.58 -7.02 13.25
N ALA A 199 -0.49 -7.39 13.92
CA ALA A 199 0.16 -8.68 13.74
C ALA A 199 -0.75 -9.85 14.16
N LEU A 200 -1.40 -9.73 15.33
CA LEU A 200 -2.34 -10.73 15.82
C LEU A 200 -3.60 -10.84 14.96
N TRP A 201 -4.11 -9.72 14.45
CA TRP A 201 -5.21 -9.69 13.49
C TRP A 201 -4.85 -10.43 12.21
N TRP A 202 -3.67 -10.14 11.66
CA TRP A 202 -3.19 -10.82 10.45
C TRP A 202 -3.02 -12.33 10.68
N LEU A 203 -2.38 -12.73 11.76
CA LEU A 203 -2.22 -14.13 12.10
C LEU A 203 -3.56 -14.84 12.34
N GLY A 204 -4.42 -14.25 13.18
CA GLY A 204 -5.66 -14.89 13.65
C GLY A 204 -6.66 -15.13 12.52
N TRP A 205 -6.93 -14.13 11.69
CA TRP A 205 -7.84 -14.28 10.56
C TRP A 205 -7.19 -15.01 9.39
N GLY A 206 -5.91 -14.76 9.11
CA GLY A 206 -5.16 -15.38 8.03
C GLY A 206 -4.93 -16.88 8.23
N TYR A 207 -4.88 -17.35 9.50
CA TYR A 207 -4.69 -18.76 9.82
C TYR A 207 -5.75 -19.68 9.23
N GLN A 208 -6.96 -19.17 9.00
CA GLN A 208 -8.06 -19.95 8.42
C GLN A 208 -7.74 -20.49 7.02
N LEU A 209 -6.96 -19.76 6.20
CA LEU A 209 -6.53 -20.23 4.89
C LEU A 209 -5.71 -21.53 5.02
N PHE A 210 -4.81 -21.57 5.99
CA PHE A 210 -3.94 -22.72 6.21
C PHE A 210 -4.68 -23.95 6.75
N LEU A 211 -5.81 -23.76 7.43
CA LEU A 211 -6.65 -24.86 7.92
C LEU A 211 -7.60 -25.40 6.85
N LYS A 212 -8.24 -24.51 6.09
CA LYS A 212 -9.42 -24.84 5.28
C LYS A 212 -9.12 -25.00 3.78
N THR A 213 -7.97 -24.47 3.30
CA THR A 213 -7.59 -24.57 1.90
C THR A 213 -6.60 -25.72 1.74
N PRO A 214 -6.84 -26.69 0.86
CA PRO A 214 -5.87 -27.77 0.59
C PRO A 214 -4.64 -27.22 -0.13
N GLU A 215 -3.52 -27.96 -0.06
CA GLU A 215 -2.35 -27.64 -0.90
C GLU A 215 -2.74 -27.82 -2.37
N PRO A 216 -2.49 -26.82 -3.24
CA PRO A 216 -2.74 -26.94 -4.66
C PRO A 216 -1.98 -28.12 -5.27
N LYS A 217 -2.71 -29.07 -5.88
CA LYS A 217 -2.10 -30.18 -6.59
C LYS A 217 -1.67 -29.76 -7.99
N LEU A 218 -0.47 -30.14 -8.37
CA LEU A 218 0.08 -29.90 -9.70
C LEU A 218 -0.13 -31.11 -10.59
N PRO A 219 -0.38 -30.92 -11.90
CA PRO A 219 -0.51 -32.03 -12.84
C PRO A 219 0.80 -32.85 -13.01
N ASP A 220 1.95 -32.18 -12.88
CA ASP A 220 3.28 -32.77 -13.03
C ASP A 220 4.26 -32.13 -12.04
N PRO A 221 4.21 -32.51 -10.74
CA PRO A 221 5.09 -31.94 -9.74
C PRO A 221 6.53 -32.42 -9.94
N LYS A 222 7.49 -31.48 -9.86
CA LYS A 222 8.91 -31.83 -9.92
C LYS A 222 9.45 -32.11 -8.52
N GLU A 223 10.26 -33.15 -8.43
CA GLU A 223 11.07 -33.44 -7.25
C GLU A 223 12.47 -32.86 -7.43
N TYR A 224 13.00 -32.24 -6.37
CA TYR A 224 14.35 -31.66 -6.35
C TYR A 224 15.15 -32.23 -5.19
N ASP A 225 16.38 -32.60 -5.47
CA ASP A 225 17.31 -33.11 -4.46
C ASP A 225 17.70 -32.08 -3.40
N SER A 226 17.57 -30.79 -3.72
CA SER A 226 17.88 -29.69 -2.80
C SER A 226 17.14 -28.39 -3.12
N ALA A 227 16.97 -27.52 -2.09
CA ALA A 227 16.41 -26.18 -2.27
C ALA A 227 17.23 -25.33 -3.27
N PHE A 228 18.56 -25.52 -3.31
CA PHE A 228 19.41 -24.81 -4.25
C PHE A 228 19.16 -25.23 -5.71
N ALA A 229 18.91 -26.51 -5.96
CA ALA A 229 18.54 -27.03 -7.28
C ALA A 229 17.21 -26.41 -7.74
N ALA A 230 16.21 -26.33 -6.85
CA ALA A 230 14.92 -25.69 -7.12
C ALA A 230 15.06 -24.19 -7.45
N ILE A 231 15.86 -23.45 -6.67
CA ILE A 231 16.14 -22.02 -6.91
C ILE A 231 16.83 -21.82 -8.26
N ARG A 232 17.85 -22.63 -8.59
CA ARG A 232 18.58 -22.53 -9.86
C ARG A 232 17.66 -22.81 -11.05
N ASP A 233 16.82 -23.84 -10.97
CA ASP A 233 15.85 -24.19 -12.01
C ASP A 233 14.79 -23.09 -12.16
N GLY A 234 14.24 -22.58 -11.05
CA GLY A 234 13.33 -21.43 -11.05
C GLY A 234 13.93 -20.18 -11.68
N MET A 235 15.18 -19.84 -11.34
CA MET A 235 15.89 -18.70 -11.96
C MET A 235 16.10 -18.91 -13.47
N SER A 236 16.50 -20.13 -13.87
CA SER A 236 16.67 -20.48 -15.29
C SER A 236 15.36 -20.30 -16.07
N GLU A 237 14.24 -20.73 -15.47
CA GLU A 237 12.91 -20.60 -16.06
C GLU A 237 12.50 -19.14 -16.24
N VAL A 238 12.73 -18.32 -15.22
CA VAL A 238 12.45 -16.89 -15.30
C VAL A 238 13.24 -16.25 -16.43
N ILE A 239 14.55 -16.54 -16.53
CA ILE A 239 15.41 -16.02 -17.60
C ILE A 239 14.94 -16.51 -18.99
N HIS A 240 14.58 -17.79 -19.08
CA HIS A 240 14.06 -18.39 -20.31
C HIS A 240 12.75 -17.73 -20.74
N SER A 241 11.82 -17.55 -19.80
CA SER A 241 10.54 -16.87 -20.04
C SER A 241 10.72 -15.44 -20.52
N PHE A 242 11.64 -14.68 -19.91
CA PHE A 242 11.98 -13.31 -20.38
C PHE A 242 12.56 -13.28 -21.79
N ARG A 243 13.33 -14.30 -22.19
CA ARG A 243 13.87 -14.40 -23.57
C ARG A 243 12.79 -14.77 -24.58
N GLU A 244 11.86 -15.62 -24.17
CA GLU A 244 10.78 -16.11 -25.05
C GLU A 244 9.60 -15.14 -25.18
N ILE A 245 9.40 -14.23 -24.19
CA ILE A 245 8.28 -13.31 -24.17
C ILE A 245 8.19 -12.46 -25.45
N LYS A 246 9.35 -12.14 -26.04
CA LYS A 246 9.43 -11.42 -27.32
C LYS A 246 8.79 -12.16 -28.50
N LYS A 247 8.68 -13.50 -28.43
CA LYS A 247 8.03 -14.33 -29.45
C LYS A 247 6.50 -14.16 -29.43
N TYR A 248 5.94 -13.72 -28.30
CA TYR A 248 4.48 -13.57 -28.09
C TYR A 248 4.09 -12.10 -28.01
N ARG A 249 3.96 -11.46 -29.18
CA ARG A 249 3.68 -10.01 -29.27
C ARG A 249 2.48 -9.57 -28.42
N SER A 250 1.38 -10.30 -28.44
CA SER A 250 0.19 -9.95 -27.65
C SER A 250 0.44 -9.97 -26.16
N LEU A 251 1.21 -10.96 -25.67
CA LEU A 251 1.60 -11.07 -24.26
C LEU A 251 2.56 -9.95 -23.87
N SER A 252 3.55 -9.64 -24.73
CA SER A 252 4.49 -8.54 -24.49
C SER A 252 3.77 -7.19 -24.36
N VAL A 253 2.85 -6.90 -25.29
CA VAL A 253 2.06 -5.66 -25.27
C VAL A 253 1.18 -5.60 -24.02
N PHE A 254 0.53 -6.72 -23.67
CA PHE A 254 -0.27 -6.79 -22.44
C PHE A 254 0.56 -6.50 -21.20
N LEU A 255 1.73 -7.12 -21.05
CA LEU A 255 2.59 -6.93 -19.87
C LEU A 255 3.11 -5.49 -19.77
N VAL A 256 3.56 -4.91 -20.89
CA VAL A 256 4.00 -3.50 -20.87
C VAL A 256 2.83 -2.57 -20.52
N SER A 257 1.66 -2.78 -21.12
CA SER A 257 0.46 -2.01 -20.80
C SER A 257 0.07 -2.16 -19.33
N TYR A 258 0.13 -3.39 -18.81
CA TYR A 258 -0.16 -3.67 -17.40
C TYR A 258 0.81 -2.94 -16.47
N LEU A 259 2.11 -3.00 -16.72
CA LEU A 259 3.12 -2.30 -15.93
C LEU A 259 2.87 -0.79 -15.93
N LEU A 260 2.63 -0.18 -17.09
CA LEU A 260 2.40 1.26 -17.21
C LEU A 260 1.16 1.73 -16.44
N PHE A 261 0.02 1.06 -16.62
CA PHE A 261 -1.19 1.50 -15.93
C PHE A 261 -1.15 1.19 -14.43
N PHE A 262 -0.58 0.05 -14.04
CA PHE A 262 -0.48 -0.35 -12.63
C PHE A 262 0.44 0.60 -11.87
N ASP A 263 1.58 0.95 -12.46
CA ASP A 263 2.51 1.94 -11.90
C ASP A 263 1.84 3.32 -11.78
N GLY A 264 1.14 3.77 -12.84
CA GLY A 264 0.39 5.03 -12.81
C GLY A 264 -0.67 5.08 -11.70
N VAL A 265 -1.47 4.03 -11.55
CA VAL A 265 -2.50 3.95 -10.48
C VAL A 265 -1.87 3.95 -9.09
N ASN A 266 -0.79 3.17 -8.88
CA ASN A 266 -0.10 3.14 -7.60
C ASN A 266 0.59 4.46 -7.26
N THR A 267 1.21 5.11 -8.25
CA THR A 267 1.85 6.42 -8.08
C THR A 267 0.84 7.47 -7.63
N ILE A 268 -0.31 7.57 -8.29
CA ILE A 268 -1.36 8.52 -7.92
C ILE A 268 -1.86 8.22 -6.50
N GLY A 269 -2.11 6.94 -6.17
CA GLY A 269 -2.50 6.53 -4.82
C GLY A 269 -1.45 6.91 -3.76
N GLY A 270 -0.16 6.72 -4.08
CA GLY A 270 0.96 7.05 -3.19
C GLY A 270 1.14 8.55 -2.96
N VAL A 271 0.92 9.39 -3.98
CA VAL A 271 1.10 10.84 -3.86
C VAL A 271 -0.18 11.57 -3.41
N ALA A 272 -1.33 10.91 -3.38
CA ALA A 272 -2.61 11.55 -3.02
C ALA A 272 -2.58 12.18 -1.61
N SER A 273 -1.96 11.51 -0.65
CA SER A 273 -1.82 12.03 0.72
C SER A 273 -0.89 13.25 0.76
N ALA A 274 0.26 13.17 0.08
CA ALA A 274 1.20 14.29 -0.01
C ALA A 274 0.58 15.50 -0.73
N TYR A 275 -0.21 15.27 -1.79
CA TYR A 275 -0.98 16.31 -2.48
C TYR A 275 -2.01 16.95 -1.54
N GLY A 276 -2.69 16.14 -0.73
CA GLY A 276 -3.63 16.61 0.28
C GLY A 276 -2.98 17.57 1.29
N GLU A 277 -1.77 17.27 1.75
CA GLU A 277 -1.03 18.10 2.70
C GLU A 277 -0.41 19.34 2.04
N SER A 278 0.29 19.17 0.92
CA SER A 278 1.09 20.23 0.31
C SER A 278 0.24 21.22 -0.49
N VAL A 279 -0.74 20.75 -1.26
CA VAL A 279 -1.55 21.58 -2.17
C VAL A 279 -2.89 21.97 -1.52
N LEU A 280 -3.62 21.00 -0.96
CA LEU A 280 -4.91 21.25 -0.33
C LEU A 280 -4.80 21.72 1.12
N ARG A 281 -3.59 21.72 1.70
CA ARG A 281 -3.29 22.13 3.08
C ARG A 281 -4.16 21.43 4.12
N LEU A 282 -4.48 20.17 3.87
CA LEU A 282 -5.26 19.37 4.79
C LEU A 282 -4.43 19.02 6.02
N SER A 283 -5.07 19.02 7.18
CA SER A 283 -4.42 18.49 8.39
C SER A 283 -4.17 16.99 8.26
N GLN A 284 -3.18 16.48 8.94
CA GLN A 284 -2.87 15.04 8.96
C GLN A 284 -4.09 14.19 9.37
N THR A 285 -4.87 14.66 10.33
CA THR A 285 -6.12 14.00 10.73
C THR A 285 -7.13 13.94 9.58
N MET A 286 -7.27 15.03 8.82
CA MET A 286 -8.18 15.06 7.67
C MET A 286 -7.71 14.10 6.58
N ASN A 287 -6.41 14.01 6.31
CA ASN A 287 -5.85 13.02 5.37
C ASN A 287 -6.19 11.58 5.78
N PHE A 288 -6.05 11.24 7.06
CA PHE A 288 -6.43 9.90 7.55
C PHE A 288 -7.92 9.62 7.39
N VAL A 289 -8.78 10.60 7.66
CA VAL A 289 -10.23 10.47 7.45
C VAL A 289 -10.54 10.27 5.96
N LEU A 290 -9.89 10.99 5.06
CA LEU A 290 -10.06 10.82 3.61
C LEU A 290 -9.58 9.44 3.13
N LEU A 291 -8.42 8.97 3.60
CA LEU A 291 -7.94 7.62 3.28
C LEU A 291 -8.94 6.55 3.74
N LEU A 292 -9.48 6.69 4.95
CA LEU A 292 -10.51 5.77 5.45
C LEU A 292 -11.79 5.85 4.60
N MET A 293 -12.24 7.05 4.23
CA MET A 293 -13.42 7.24 3.38
C MET A 293 -13.23 6.60 2.00
N VAL A 294 -12.06 6.77 1.37
CA VAL A 294 -11.73 6.12 0.09
C VAL A 294 -11.81 4.59 0.22
N ASN A 295 -11.28 4.02 1.28
CA ASN A 295 -11.35 2.57 1.52
C ASN A 295 -12.79 2.09 1.72
N ILE A 296 -13.62 2.82 2.47
CA ILE A 296 -15.03 2.48 2.68
C ILE A 296 -15.81 2.54 1.35
N VAL A 297 -15.59 3.57 0.54
CA VAL A 297 -16.22 3.72 -0.79
C VAL A 297 -15.72 2.63 -1.76
N ALA A 298 -14.48 2.22 -1.65
CA ALA A 298 -13.91 1.16 -2.49
C ALA A 298 -14.65 -0.19 -2.31
N ILE A 299 -15.21 -0.48 -1.13
CA ILE A 299 -15.93 -1.73 -0.86
C ILE A 299 -17.08 -1.96 -1.87
N PRO A 300 -18.12 -1.11 -1.92
CA PRO A 300 -19.20 -1.28 -2.89
C PRO A 300 -18.74 -1.12 -4.33
N MET A 301 -17.78 -0.21 -4.61
CA MET A 301 -17.28 0.02 -5.96
C MET A 301 -16.55 -1.19 -6.52
N THR A 302 -15.78 -1.90 -5.72
CA THR A 302 -15.09 -3.13 -6.14
C THR A 302 -16.10 -4.23 -6.48
N ILE A 303 -17.13 -4.42 -5.66
CA ILE A 303 -18.20 -5.41 -5.91
C ILE A 303 -18.99 -5.06 -7.17
N LEU A 304 -19.32 -3.78 -7.37
CA LEU A 304 -20.00 -3.30 -8.57
C LEU A 304 -19.14 -3.47 -9.82
N GLY A 305 -17.84 -3.20 -9.72
CA GLY A 305 -16.86 -3.43 -10.78
C GLY A 305 -16.80 -4.89 -11.20
N GLY A 306 -16.74 -5.83 -10.25
CA GLY A 306 -16.79 -7.26 -10.54
C GLY A 306 -18.09 -7.71 -11.22
N ARG A 307 -19.24 -7.17 -10.78
CA ARG A 307 -20.55 -7.44 -11.44
C ARG A 307 -20.58 -6.88 -12.85
N ALA A 308 -20.06 -5.68 -13.06
CA ALA A 308 -19.96 -5.06 -14.38
C ALA A 308 -19.03 -5.87 -15.30
N ALA A 309 -17.88 -6.33 -14.81
CA ALA A 309 -16.94 -7.16 -15.57
C ALA A 309 -17.59 -8.48 -16.03
N ARG A 310 -18.35 -9.13 -15.16
CA ARG A 310 -19.13 -10.35 -15.53
C ARG A 310 -20.21 -10.06 -16.59
N ARG A 311 -20.84 -8.89 -16.58
CA ARG A 311 -21.94 -8.55 -17.49
C ARG A 311 -21.45 -8.01 -18.83
N PHE A 312 -20.44 -7.16 -18.84
CA PHE A 312 -19.97 -6.41 -20.01
C PHE A 312 -18.61 -6.89 -20.52
N GLY A 313 -17.96 -7.79 -19.78
CA GLY A 313 -16.59 -8.23 -20.01
C GLY A 313 -15.55 -7.38 -19.28
N THR A 314 -14.44 -8.01 -18.87
CA THR A 314 -13.37 -7.38 -18.07
C THR A 314 -12.70 -6.23 -18.81
N LYS A 315 -12.42 -6.40 -20.13
CA LYS A 315 -11.68 -5.40 -20.94
C LYS A 315 -12.42 -4.05 -21.06
N PRO A 316 -13.71 -3.99 -21.43
CA PRO A 316 -14.45 -2.71 -21.49
C PRO A 316 -14.52 -2.01 -20.14
N VAL A 317 -14.79 -2.75 -19.06
CA VAL A 317 -14.88 -2.18 -17.72
C VAL A 317 -13.54 -1.60 -17.26
N LEU A 318 -12.44 -2.33 -17.46
CA LEU A 318 -11.09 -1.84 -17.15
C LEU A 318 -10.76 -0.58 -17.97
N THR A 319 -11.03 -0.58 -19.29
CA THR A 319 -10.76 0.57 -20.15
C THR A 319 -11.57 1.80 -19.72
N THR A 320 -12.84 1.61 -19.33
CA THR A 320 -13.67 2.69 -18.81
C THR A 320 -13.13 3.25 -17.50
N ALA A 321 -12.75 2.36 -16.56
CA ALA A 321 -12.16 2.77 -15.29
C ALA A 321 -10.87 3.56 -15.48
N LEU A 322 -9.98 3.11 -16.37
CA LEU A 322 -8.75 3.84 -16.73
C LEU A 322 -9.05 5.19 -17.38
N GLY A 323 -10.06 5.26 -18.24
CA GLY A 323 -10.51 6.52 -18.84
C GLY A 323 -10.98 7.53 -17.78
N VAL A 324 -11.80 7.10 -16.83
CA VAL A 324 -12.22 7.92 -15.68
C VAL A 324 -11.01 8.38 -14.88
N TYR A 325 -10.07 7.48 -14.63
CA TYR A 325 -8.85 7.80 -13.88
C TYR A 325 -8.01 8.88 -14.58
N CYS A 326 -7.81 8.78 -15.89
CA CYS A 326 -7.09 9.79 -16.68
C CYS A 326 -7.79 11.15 -16.64
N VAL A 327 -9.12 11.18 -16.79
CA VAL A 327 -9.89 12.43 -16.77
C VAL A 327 -9.81 13.10 -15.38
N THR A 328 -9.99 12.34 -14.31
CA THR A 328 -9.93 12.90 -12.94
C THR A 328 -8.54 13.41 -12.59
N THR A 329 -7.49 12.70 -13.01
CA THR A 329 -6.10 13.14 -12.78
C THR A 329 -5.75 14.36 -13.60
N GLY A 330 -6.20 14.45 -14.87
CA GLY A 330 -6.00 15.63 -15.70
C GLY A 330 -6.69 16.87 -15.11
N ALA A 331 -7.94 16.72 -14.67
CA ALA A 331 -8.67 17.83 -14.05
C ALA A 331 -8.00 18.33 -12.74
N SER A 332 -7.46 17.42 -11.92
CA SER A 332 -6.74 17.80 -10.70
C SER A 332 -5.42 18.53 -10.98
N GLY A 333 -4.78 18.27 -12.11
CA GLY A 333 -3.56 18.97 -12.54
C GLY A 333 -3.84 20.44 -12.90
N ASP A 334 -4.95 20.72 -13.56
CA ASP A 334 -5.36 22.09 -13.91
C ASP A 334 -5.70 22.91 -12.68
N ASP A 335 -6.39 22.33 -11.69
CA ASP A 335 -6.71 23.02 -10.42
C ASP A 335 -5.43 23.37 -9.63
N GLY A 336 -4.42 22.54 -9.64
CA GLY A 336 -3.12 22.79 -9.01
C GLY A 336 -2.38 23.95 -9.66
N GLN A 337 -2.44 24.12 -10.96
CA GLN A 337 -1.87 25.26 -11.69
C GLN A 337 -2.61 26.56 -11.38
N LEU A 338 -3.94 26.52 -11.38
CA LEU A 338 -4.78 27.70 -11.06
C LEU A 338 -4.58 28.18 -9.62
N LEU A 339 -4.35 27.28 -8.66
CA LEU A 339 -4.04 27.67 -7.28
C LEU A 339 -2.63 28.24 -7.17
N GLY A 340 -1.64 27.70 -7.85
CA GLY A 340 -0.28 28.23 -7.90
C GLY A 340 -0.19 29.61 -8.55
N GLU A 341 -0.96 29.88 -9.59
CA GLU A 341 -1.05 31.21 -10.23
C GLU A 341 -1.75 32.24 -9.34
N ARG A 342 -2.74 31.83 -8.55
CA ARG A 342 -3.40 32.71 -7.58
C ARG A 342 -2.47 33.13 -6.43
N GLU A 343 -1.63 32.22 -5.94
CA GLU A 343 -0.64 32.56 -4.90
C GLU A 343 0.45 33.50 -5.45
N GLN A 344 0.94 33.30 -6.67
CA GLN A 344 1.91 34.20 -7.31
C GLN A 344 1.30 35.55 -7.68
N GLY A 345 0.01 35.61 -7.96
CA GLY A 345 -0.71 36.87 -8.27
C GLY A 345 -1.02 37.77 -7.05
N THR A 346 -0.92 37.22 -5.83
CA THR A 346 -1.16 38.00 -4.61
C THR A 346 0.08 38.72 -4.05
N ASP A 347 1.27 38.41 -4.58
CA ASP A 347 2.54 39.09 -4.22
C ASP A 347 2.85 40.33 -5.07
N LEU A 348 1.85 41.00 -5.64
CA LEU A 348 2.03 42.35 -6.19
C LEU A 348 2.34 43.34 -5.05
N PRO A 349 3.50 43.99 -5.07
CA PRO A 349 3.84 44.96 -4.02
C PRO A 349 2.81 46.08 -4.02
N ARG A 350 2.08 46.23 -2.93
CA ARG A 350 1.27 47.42 -2.63
C ARG A 350 2.22 48.63 -2.66
N ARG A 351 2.36 49.28 -3.81
CA ARG A 351 2.85 50.65 -3.91
C ARG A 351 1.81 51.51 -3.25
N LEU A 352 1.93 51.69 -1.95
CA LEU A 352 1.26 52.77 -1.24
C LEU A 352 1.95 54.07 -1.64
N GLY A 353 1.40 54.74 -2.63
CA GLY A 353 1.59 56.17 -2.84
C GLY A 353 0.93 56.92 -1.69
N GLY A 354 1.71 57.32 -0.70
CA GLY A 354 1.31 58.33 0.30
C GLY A 354 1.81 59.71 -0.13
N PRO A 355 1.06 60.80 0.09
CA PRO A 355 1.37 62.13 -0.43
C PRO A 355 2.59 62.73 0.28
N GLN A 356 3.48 63.35 -0.51
CA GLN A 356 4.56 64.23 -0.05
C GLN A 356 4.00 65.41 0.71
N ALA A 357 4.25 65.51 2.01
CA ALA A 357 4.17 66.74 2.74
C ALA A 357 5.50 67.50 2.65
N ARG A 358 5.49 68.58 1.87
CA ARG A 358 6.50 69.66 1.89
C ARG A 358 6.40 70.43 3.20
N GLN A 359 7.51 70.58 3.88
CA GLN A 359 7.84 71.69 4.80
C GLN A 359 9.23 71.39 5.36
N GLY A 360 10.26 72.13 5.39
CA GLY A 360 10.39 73.57 5.42
C GLY A 360 11.79 73.78 6.00
N ARG A 361 12.66 74.49 5.28
CA ARG A 361 13.98 74.98 5.75
C ARG A 361 13.83 75.83 6.99
N ALA A 362 14.60 75.53 8.03
CA ALA A 362 15.13 76.62 8.87
C ALA A 362 16.44 76.14 9.54
N ALA A 363 17.36 77.03 9.50
CA ALA A 363 18.73 77.04 9.82
C ALA A 363 19.06 77.16 11.32
N SER A 364 20.32 76.99 11.57
CA SER A 364 21.17 77.59 12.63
C SER A 364 21.50 76.64 13.79
N SER A 365 22.69 76.24 13.85
CA SER A 365 23.93 76.82 14.43
C SER A 365 24.15 76.48 15.92
N ARG A 366 25.36 75.98 16.13
CA ARG A 366 26.27 76.12 17.30
C ARG A 366 25.95 75.27 18.55
N HIS A 367 26.82 74.58 19.11
CA HIS A 367 28.12 74.78 19.70
C HIS A 367 28.49 73.57 20.59
N GLN A 368 29.72 73.22 20.43
CA GLN A 368 30.70 72.95 21.49
C GLN A 368 30.53 71.73 22.45
N ASP A 369 31.53 70.89 22.33
CA ASP A 369 32.17 69.96 23.27
C ASP A 369 32.46 70.63 24.65
N PRO A 370 33.10 69.95 25.61
CA PRO A 370 33.30 68.59 25.98
C PRO A 370 33.10 68.34 27.48
N CYS A 371 32.97 67.13 27.88
CA CYS A 371 33.73 66.43 28.95
C CYS A 371 33.34 65.01 29.04
#